data_177efec6de7a271ba39bd38665e4f481
#
_entry.id   177efec6de7a271ba39bd38665e4f481
#
_cell.length_a   1.000
_cell.length_b   1.000
_cell.length_c   1.000
_cell.angle_alpha   90.00
_cell.angle_beta   90.00
_cell.angle_gamma   90.00
#
_symmetry.space_group_name_H-M   'P 1'
#
loop_
_entity.id
_entity.type
_entity.pdbx_description
1 polymer ?
#
loop_
_entity_poly.entity_id
_entity_poly.type
_entity_poly.pdbx_seq_one_letter_code
_entity_poly.pdbx_strand_id
1 'polypeptide(L)'
;MVKSKLLCKRLNDIQNEITECNTRIKELLGVTAEVFAYPCGQKFVGRDTNTKSYVPLISKMFILGRGWRDEALVDPLFCDLSQVSGIEMDGKSFDEILPLIEEAKKNGQWLILAGHEMGEGGVQTTQLSMLKQLIEYIQNPSNQIWIAPAGTVAEYIEKNRQH
;
A
#
# COMPACT_ATOMS: atom_id res chain seq x y z
N MET A 1 -11.03 15.11 -6.15
CA MET A 1 -12.31 15.22 -5.43
C MET A 1 -12.35 14.49 -4.07
N VAL A 2 -11.65 13.38 -3.87
CA VAL A 2 -11.60 12.65 -2.57
C VAL A 2 -10.83 13.43 -1.49
N LYS A 3 -9.69 14.08 -1.82
CA LYS A 3 -8.90 14.87 -0.85
C LYS A 3 -9.72 15.95 -0.13
N SER A 4 -10.63 16.63 -0.83
CA SER A 4 -11.44 17.70 -0.23
C SER A 4 -12.48 17.17 0.76
N LYS A 5 -12.95 15.94 0.60
CA LYS A 5 -13.93 15.33 1.50
C LYS A 5 -13.31 14.92 2.84
N LEU A 6 -12.07 14.41 2.84
CA LEU A 6 -11.38 14.05 4.07
C LEU A 6 -11.09 15.24 4.99
N LEU A 7 -10.80 16.41 4.42
CA LEU A 7 -10.56 17.64 5.18
C LEU A 7 -11.79 18.13 5.95
N CYS A 8 -12.99 17.67 5.62
CA CYS A 8 -14.24 18.03 6.30
C CYS A 8 -14.71 16.95 7.29
N LYS A 9 -14.01 15.80 7.39
CA LYS A 9 -14.38 14.68 8.26
C LYS A 9 -13.74 14.77 9.63
N ARG A 10 -14.41 14.15 10.61
CA ARG A 10 -13.88 13.90 11.95
C ARG A 10 -13.37 12.45 12.04
N LEU A 11 -12.58 12.12 13.06
CA LEU A 11 -12.09 10.75 13.26
C LEU A 11 -13.23 9.73 13.37
N ASN A 12 -14.31 10.07 14.07
CA ASN A 12 -15.47 9.18 14.21
C ASN A 12 -16.16 8.90 12.86
N ASP A 13 -16.19 9.88 11.97
CA ASP A 13 -16.78 9.70 10.64
C ASP A 13 -15.96 8.69 9.82
N ILE A 14 -14.61 8.78 9.88
CA ILE A 14 -13.70 7.82 9.23
C ILE A 14 -13.85 6.42 9.85
N GLN A 15 -13.90 6.32 11.16
CA GLN A 15 -14.09 5.04 11.84
C GLN A 15 -15.38 4.35 11.40
N ASN A 16 -16.48 5.07 11.36
CA ASN A 16 -17.78 4.54 10.95
C ASN A 16 -17.74 4.05 9.49
N GLU A 17 -17.16 4.84 8.57
CA GLU A 17 -17.05 4.45 7.16
C GLU A 17 -16.18 3.20 6.95
N ILE A 18 -15.07 3.10 7.67
CA ILE A 18 -14.20 1.91 7.61
C ILE A 18 -14.96 0.69 8.15
N THR A 19 -15.63 0.85 9.28
CA THR A 19 -16.40 -0.24 9.89
C THR A 19 -17.53 -0.72 8.96
N GLU A 20 -18.27 0.20 8.36
CA GLU A 20 -19.32 -0.12 7.40
C GLU A 20 -18.74 -0.84 6.16
N CYS A 21 -17.63 -0.34 5.62
CA CYS A 21 -16.95 -0.95 4.48
C CYS A 21 -16.52 -2.40 4.79
N ASN A 22 -15.88 -2.63 5.95
CA ASN A 22 -15.44 -3.96 6.36
C ASN A 22 -16.62 -4.91 6.58
N THR A 23 -17.72 -4.41 7.14
CA THR A 23 -18.96 -5.19 7.31
C THR A 23 -19.48 -5.64 5.95
N ARG A 24 -19.59 -4.73 4.99
CA ARG A 24 -20.04 -5.05 3.62
C ARG A 24 -19.12 -6.02 2.89
N ILE A 25 -17.80 -5.88 3.02
CA ILE A 25 -16.83 -6.82 2.45
C ILE A 25 -17.08 -8.22 3.02
N LYS A 26 -17.25 -8.32 4.33
CA LYS A 26 -17.53 -9.61 5.00
C LYS A 26 -18.85 -10.22 4.58
N GLU A 27 -19.90 -9.42 4.46
CA GLU A 27 -21.23 -9.87 4.04
C GLU A 27 -21.25 -10.35 2.59
N LEU A 28 -20.59 -9.61 1.69
CA LEU A 28 -20.62 -9.89 0.25
C LEU A 28 -19.62 -10.95 -0.19
N LEU A 29 -18.44 -11.00 0.43
CA LEU A 29 -17.32 -11.82 0.00
C LEU A 29 -16.91 -12.89 1.01
N GLY A 30 -17.45 -12.85 2.23
CA GLY A 30 -17.12 -13.81 3.29
C GLY A 30 -15.72 -13.63 3.89
N VAL A 31 -14.97 -12.57 3.50
CA VAL A 31 -13.60 -12.30 3.95
C VAL A 31 -13.54 -11.12 4.90
N THR A 32 -12.54 -11.09 5.77
CA THR A 32 -12.21 -9.94 6.61
C THR A 32 -11.09 -9.15 5.94
N ALA A 33 -11.26 -7.83 5.79
CA ALA A 33 -10.21 -6.97 5.26
C ALA A 33 -9.09 -6.79 6.30
N GLU A 34 -7.88 -7.14 5.95
CA GLU A 34 -6.69 -7.10 6.84
C GLU A 34 -5.71 -5.99 6.44
N VAL A 35 -5.86 -5.43 5.24
CA VAL A 35 -4.99 -4.39 4.70
C VAL A 35 -5.80 -3.16 4.35
N PHE A 36 -5.30 -1.98 4.70
CA PHE A 36 -5.90 -0.69 4.39
C PHE A 36 -5.03 0.12 3.43
N ALA A 37 -5.64 0.68 2.39
CA ALA A 37 -4.99 1.65 1.52
C ALA A 37 -5.52 3.06 1.83
N TYR A 38 -4.65 3.95 2.26
CA TYR A 38 -5.03 5.33 2.54
C TYR A 38 -5.56 6.02 1.28
N PRO A 39 -6.81 6.51 1.26
CA PRO A 39 -7.36 7.19 0.09
C PRO A 39 -6.49 8.37 -0.32
N CYS A 40 -5.97 8.36 -1.56
CA CYS A 40 -5.02 9.34 -2.07
C CYS A 40 -3.77 9.55 -1.19
N GLY A 41 -3.37 8.56 -0.39
CA GLY A 41 -2.25 8.64 0.56
C GLY A 41 -2.52 9.53 1.78
N GLN A 42 -3.75 10.02 1.98
CA GLN A 42 -4.07 10.92 3.08
C GLN A 42 -4.17 10.17 4.41
N LYS A 43 -3.38 10.59 5.39
CA LYS A 43 -3.29 10.01 6.75
C LYS A 43 -3.94 10.91 7.81
N PHE A 44 -4.55 12.04 7.40
CA PHE A 44 -5.09 13.05 8.28
C PHE A 44 -6.51 13.47 7.88
N VAL A 45 -7.29 13.87 8.88
CA VAL A 45 -8.60 14.52 8.76
C VAL A 45 -8.58 15.89 9.44
N GLY A 46 -9.58 16.72 9.15
CA GLY A 46 -9.68 18.07 9.71
C GLY A 46 -8.80 19.09 8.98
N ARG A 47 -8.73 20.29 9.53
CA ARG A 47 -7.99 21.44 8.96
C ARG A 47 -7.30 22.22 10.08
N ASP A 48 -6.23 22.90 9.74
CA ASP A 48 -5.49 23.81 10.60
C ASP A 48 -5.17 23.17 11.97
N THR A 49 -5.47 23.83 13.05
CA THR A 49 -5.27 23.35 14.43
C THR A 49 -6.14 22.13 14.79
N ASN A 50 -7.16 21.80 13.97
CA ASN A 50 -8.04 20.65 14.15
C ASN A 50 -7.60 19.43 13.34
N THR A 51 -6.45 19.47 12.68
CA THR A 51 -5.90 18.33 11.96
C THR A 51 -5.57 17.20 12.91
N LYS A 52 -6.05 15.98 12.58
CA LYS A 52 -5.81 14.76 13.37
C LYS A 52 -5.41 13.60 12.46
N SER A 53 -4.39 12.85 12.87
CA SER A 53 -4.04 11.59 12.19
C SER A 53 -5.05 10.50 12.53
N TYR A 54 -5.39 9.68 11.54
CA TYR A 54 -6.16 8.45 11.77
C TYR A 54 -5.32 7.18 11.63
N VAL A 55 -3.99 7.30 11.52
CA VAL A 55 -3.05 6.17 11.57
C VAL A 55 -3.25 5.29 12.81
N PRO A 56 -3.43 5.85 14.05
CA PRO A 56 -3.70 5.02 15.22
C PRO A 56 -5.01 4.22 15.15
N LEU A 57 -6.00 4.67 14.37
CA LEU A 57 -7.22 3.92 14.11
C LEU A 57 -6.92 2.73 13.18
N ILE A 58 -6.16 2.96 12.12
CA ILE A 58 -5.77 1.91 11.17
C ILE A 58 -4.94 0.83 11.85
N SER A 59 -3.99 1.22 12.71
CA SER A 59 -3.17 0.30 13.51
C SER A 59 -3.98 -0.67 14.38
N LYS A 60 -5.16 -0.25 14.82
CA LYS A 60 -6.06 -1.10 15.64
C LYS A 60 -6.94 -2.04 14.83
N MET A 61 -7.17 -1.73 13.56
CA MET A 61 -8.16 -2.41 12.73
C MET A 61 -7.52 -3.29 11.64
N PHE A 62 -6.28 -3.05 11.27
CA PHE A 62 -5.60 -3.69 10.14
C PHE A 62 -4.15 -4.04 10.50
N ILE A 63 -3.64 -5.09 9.87
CA ILE A 63 -2.22 -5.48 10.00
C ILE A 63 -1.30 -4.57 9.20
N LEU A 64 -1.85 -3.89 8.17
CA LEU A 64 -1.09 -3.02 7.29
C LEU A 64 -1.92 -1.81 6.84
N GLY A 65 -1.32 -0.62 6.91
CA GLY A 65 -1.80 0.61 6.28
C GLY A 65 -0.82 1.09 5.20
N ARG A 66 -1.24 1.15 3.94
CA ARG A 66 -0.40 1.53 2.80
C ARG A 66 -0.69 2.93 2.30
N GLY A 67 0.36 3.76 2.19
CA GLY A 67 0.34 5.07 1.55
C GLY A 67 0.21 5.02 0.03
N TRP A 68 0.38 6.16 -0.62
CA TRP A 68 0.31 6.32 -2.07
C TRP A 68 1.23 7.45 -2.54
N ARG A 69 1.99 7.21 -3.60
CA ARG A 69 2.97 8.17 -4.17
C ARG A 69 4.04 8.59 -3.17
N ASP A 70 4.46 7.66 -2.34
CA ASP A 70 5.63 7.82 -1.51
C ASP A 70 6.88 7.46 -2.34
N GLU A 71 8.00 8.13 -2.10
CA GLU A 71 9.24 7.91 -2.87
C GLU A 71 10.24 7.01 -2.14
N ALA A 72 9.82 6.39 -1.04
CA ALA A 72 10.73 5.62 -0.19
C ALA A 72 10.42 4.13 -0.22
N LEU A 73 11.48 3.32 -0.29
CA LEU A 73 11.44 1.90 0.04
C LEU A 73 11.25 1.71 1.54
N VAL A 74 10.65 0.59 1.92
CA VAL A 74 10.33 0.29 3.33
C VAL A 74 11.45 -0.54 3.95
N ASP A 75 12.02 -0.06 5.07
CA ASP A 75 12.90 -0.87 5.90
C ASP A 75 12.06 -1.81 6.77
N PRO A 76 12.13 -3.14 6.57
CA PRO A 76 11.29 -4.08 7.30
C PRO A 76 11.59 -4.17 8.79
N LEU A 77 12.78 -3.74 9.23
CA LEU A 77 13.17 -3.79 10.64
C LEU A 77 12.61 -2.61 11.45
N PHE A 78 12.41 -1.45 10.80
CA PHE A 78 12.05 -0.20 11.48
C PHE A 78 10.74 0.41 11.02
N CYS A 79 10.05 -0.16 10.01
CA CYS A 79 8.82 0.42 9.50
C CYS A 79 7.67 0.37 10.51
N ASP A 80 6.82 1.38 10.45
CA ASP A 80 5.48 1.34 11.04
C ASP A 80 4.51 0.72 10.01
N LEU A 81 4.10 -0.53 10.26
CA LEU A 81 3.18 -1.25 9.38
C LEU A 81 1.84 -0.54 9.17
N SER A 82 1.46 0.37 10.06
CA SER A 82 0.22 1.14 9.93
C SER A 82 0.30 2.26 8.90
N GLN A 83 1.49 2.58 8.36
CA GLN A 83 1.69 3.68 7.41
C GLN A 83 2.87 3.49 6.46
N VAL A 84 3.06 2.29 5.96
CA VAL A 84 4.13 2.00 4.99
C VAL A 84 3.96 2.77 3.69
N SER A 85 5.08 3.00 3.01
CA SER A 85 5.12 3.67 1.71
C SER A 85 4.52 2.80 0.61
N GLY A 86 3.97 3.43 -0.43
CA GLY A 86 3.47 2.77 -1.63
C GLY A 86 3.90 3.52 -2.87
N ILE A 87 4.67 2.87 -3.73
CA ILE A 87 5.21 3.44 -4.96
C ILE A 87 4.22 3.20 -6.11
N GLU A 88 3.90 4.27 -6.83
CA GLU A 88 3.01 4.20 -7.99
C GLU A 88 3.66 3.43 -9.15
N MET A 89 2.94 2.47 -9.71
CA MET A 89 3.37 1.75 -10.92
C MET A 89 2.52 2.06 -12.16
N ASP A 90 1.49 2.90 -12.02
CA ASP A 90 0.67 3.32 -13.16
C ASP A 90 1.47 4.14 -14.16
N GLY A 91 1.28 3.85 -15.44
CA GLY A 91 1.97 4.50 -16.55
C GLY A 91 3.46 4.23 -16.64
N LYS A 92 4.05 3.48 -15.71
CA LYS A 92 5.48 3.18 -15.72
C LYS A 92 5.81 2.00 -16.64
N SER A 93 6.97 2.09 -17.25
CA SER A 93 7.63 0.98 -17.95
C SER A 93 8.36 0.08 -16.96
N PHE A 94 8.74 -1.12 -17.39
CA PHE A 94 9.57 -2.01 -16.58
C PHE A 94 10.94 -1.40 -16.29
N ASP A 95 11.54 -0.68 -17.23
CA ASP A 95 12.84 -0.02 -17.05
C ASP A 95 12.82 1.07 -15.96
N GLU A 96 11.64 1.65 -15.67
CA GLU A 96 11.46 2.59 -14.56
C GLU A 96 11.25 1.90 -13.22
N ILE A 97 10.72 0.67 -13.22
CA ILE A 97 10.50 -0.13 -11.99
C ILE A 97 11.75 -0.92 -11.60
N LEU A 98 12.52 -1.41 -12.57
CA LEU A 98 13.68 -2.27 -12.33
C LEU A 98 14.72 -1.65 -11.38
N PRO A 99 15.11 -0.35 -11.49
CA PRO A 99 16.03 0.26 -10.55
C PRO A 99 15.55 0.21 -9.09
N LEU A 100 14.24 0.36 -8.85
CA LEU A 100 13.65 0.29 -7.52
C LEU A 100 13.73 -1.13 -6.95
N ILE A 101 13.54 -2.14 -7.79
CA ILE A 101 13.70 -3.55 -7.40
C ILE A 101 15.15 -3.84 -7.03
N GLU A 102 16.10 -3.40 -7.86
CA GLU A 102 17.53 -3.63 -7.60
C GLU A 102 18.02 -2.89 -6.34
N GLU A 103 17.51 -1.70 -6.09
CA GLU A 103 17.79 -0.95 -4.86
C GLU A 103 17.22 -1.68 -3.64
N ALA A 104 15.98 -2.14 -3.70
CA ALA A 104 15.35 -2.91 -2.62
C ALA A 104 16.15 -4.18 -2.31
N LYS A 105 16.56 -4.93 -3.34
CA LYS A 105 17.41 -6.14 -3.18
C LYS A 105 18.74 -5.81 -2.53
N LYS A 106 19.44 -4.81 -3.03
CA LYS A 106 20.76 -4.40 -2.53
C LYS A 106 20.73 -4.02 -1.06
N ASN A 107 19.64 -3.38 -0.62
CA ASN A 107 19.53 -2.82 0.72
C ASN A 107 18.71 -3.70 1.68
N GLY A 108 18.16 -4.85 1.23
CA GLY A 108 17.27 -5.68 2.04
C GLY A 108 15.97 -4.99 2.40
N GLN A 109 15.45 -4.14 1.51
CA GLN A 109 14.24 -3.36 1.72
C GLN A 109 13.02 -3.98 1.05
N TRP A 110 11.86 -3.56 1.47
CA TRP A 110 10.57 -3.96 0.92
C TRP A 110 10.06 -2.89 -0.06
N LEU A 111 9.83 -3.28 -1.30
CA LEU A 111 9.19 -2.47 -2.33
C LEU A 111 7.69 -2.83 -2.40
N ILE A 112 6.82 -1.87 -2.15
CA ILE A 112 5.38 -2.01 -2.31
C ILE A 112 4.95 -1.27 -3.57
N LEU A 113 4.59 -2.02 -4.61
CA LEU A 113 4.05 -1.49 -5.85
C LEU A 113 2.53 -1.34 -5.74
N ALA A 114 2.01 -0.21 -6.16
CA ALA A 114 0.59 0.11 -6.09
C ALA A 114 0.10 0.73 -7.42
N GLY A 115 -1.00 0.22 -7.93
CA GLY A 115 -1.65 0.68 -9.16
C GLY A 115 -3.16 0.77 -8.98
N HIS A 116 -3.85 1.26 -10.01
CA HIS A 116 -5.31 1.32 -10.03
C HIS A 116 -5.88 0.20 -10.91
N GLU A 117 -6.04 0.44 -12.19
CA GLU A 117 -6.52 -0.56 -13.14
C GLU A 117 -5.39 -1.16 -13.98
N MET A 118 -5.64 -2.24 -14.68
CA MET A 118 -4.69 -2.88 -15.58
C MET A 118 -5.20 -2.80 -17.02
N GLY A 119 -4.33 -2.44 -17.96
CA GLY A 119 -4.71 -2.30 -19.37
C GLY A 119 -3.56 -1.90 -20.26
N GLU A 120 -3.89 -1.53 -21.52
CA GLU A 120 -2.90 -1.15 -22.51
C GLU A 120 -2.54 0.34 -22.49
N GLY A 121 -3.25 1.16 -21.71
CA GLY A 121 -2.98 2.59 -21.55
C GLY A 121 -4.04 3.29 -20.74
N GLY A 122 -3.70 4.51 -20.28
CA GLY A 122 -4.53 5.34 -19.41
C GLY A 122 -3.70 6.03 -18.33
N VAL A 123 -4.25 7.09 -17.74
CA VAL A 123 -3.52 7.92 -16.76
C VAL A 123 -3.32 7.18 -15.42
N GLN A 124 -4.26 6.30 -15.07
CA GLN A 124 -4.24 5.52 -13.84
C GLN A 124 -4.28 4.03 -14.17
N THR A 125 -3.40 3.61 -15.08
CA THR A 125 -3.40 2.25 -15.62
C THR A 125 -2.01 1.67 -15.51
N THR A 126 -1.91 0.53 -14.84
CA THR A 126 -0.72 -0.32 -14.85
C THR A 126 -0.67 -1.05 -16.18
N GLN A 127 0.38 -0.85 -16.95
CA GLN A 127 0.53 -1.41 -18.30
C GLN A 127 0.74 -2.92 -18.27
N LEU A 128 -0.02 -3.66 -19.06
CA LEU A 128 0.11 -5.13 -19.16
C LEU A 128 1.49 -5.55 -19.67
N SER A 129 2.09 -4.77 -20.57
CA SER A 129 3.45 -5.00 -21.05
C SER A 129 4.49 -4.90 -19.94
N MET A 130 4.37 -3.92 -19.05
CA MET A 130 5.21 -3.77 -17.85
C MET A 130 5.03 -4.94 -16.89
N LEU A 131 3.76 -5.31 -16.59
CA LEU A 131 3.46 -6.43 -15.70
C LEU A 131 4.03 -7.76 -16.22
N LYS A 132 3.96 -7.99 -17.54
CA LYS A 132 4.55 -9.18 -18.15
C LYS A 132 6.05 -9.25 -17.91
N GLN A 133 6.78 -8.19 -18.20
CA GLN A 133 8.23 -8.12 -17.98
C GLN A 133 8.58 -8.25 -16.47
N LEU A 134 7.81 -7.63 -15.59
CA LEU A 134 7.97 -7.74 -14.14
C LEU A 134 7.80 -9.20 -13.69
N ILE A 135 6.77 -9.90 -14.17
CA ILE A 135 6.51 -11.30 -13.81
C ILE A 135 7.65 -12.19 -14.35
N GLU A 136 8.07 -12.02 -15.60
CA GLU A 136 9.19 -12.78 -16.20
C GLU A 136 10.49 -12.56 -15.39
N TYR A 137 10.76 -11.33 -14.98
CA TYR A 137 11.92 -11.00 -14.15
C TYR A 137 11.86 -11.66 -12.77
N ILE A 138 10.72 -11.59 -12.08
CA ILE A 138 10.54 -12.15 -10.73
C ILE A 138 10.57 -13.68 -10.74
N GLN A 139 10.04 -14.32 -11.78
CA GLN A 139 10.03 -15.77 -11.91
C GLN A 139 11.42 -16.37 -12.15
N ASN A 140 12.41 -15.58 -12.51
CA ASN A 140 13.79 -16.06 -12.65
C ASN A 140 14.42 -16.25 -11.25
N PRO A 141 14.72 -17.52 -10.83
CA PRO A 141 15.24 -17.80 -9.49
C PRO A 141 16.57 -17.11 -9.18
N SER A 142 17.37 -16.79 -10.22
CA SER A 142 18.64 -16.09 -10.03
C SER A 142 18.48 -14.67 -9.50
N ASN A 143 17.30 -14.08 -9.65
CA ASN A 143 16.99 -12.73 -9.14
C ASN A 143 16.71 -12.72 -7.63
N GLN A 144 16.43 -13.88 -7.02
CA GLN A 144 16.24 -14.03 -5.57
C GLN A 144 15.20 -13.06 -4.98
N ILE A 145 14.07 -12.89 -5.67
CA ILE A 145 12.98 -12.00 -5.26
C ILE A 145 11.85 -12.83 -4.66
N TRP A 146 11.41 -12.44 -3.48
CA TRP A 146 10.15 -12.90 -2.91
C TRP A 146 9.03 -11.90 -3.24
N ILE A 147 8.02 -12.33 -3.98
CA ILE A 147 6.81 -11.57 -4.25
C ILE A 147 5.63 -12.21 -3.54
N ALA A 148 4.85 -11.40 -2.83
CA ALA A 148 3.64 -11.84 -2.14
C ALA A 148 2.65 -10.66 -1.99
N PRO A 149 1.37 -10.91 -1.67
CA PRO A 149 0.46 -9.87 -1.24
C PRO A 149 1.04 -9.07 -0.05
N ALA A 150 0.79 -7.77 -0.03
CA ALA A 150 1.39 -6.88 0.98
C ALA A 150 1.04 -7.30 2.42
N GLY A 151 -0.16 -7.83 2.67
CA GLY A 151 -0.55 -8.39 3.96
C GLY A 151 0.32 -9.57 4.39
N THR A 152 0.61 -10.51 3.48
CA THR A 152 1.47 -11.66 3.74
C THR A 152 2.90 -11.23 4.13
N VAL A 153 3.43 -10.20 3.46
CA VAL A 153 4.75 -9.65 3.80
C VAL A 153 4.70 -8.96 5.17
N ALA A 154 3.64 -8.21 5.46
CA ALA A 154 3.46 -7.55 6.76
C ALA A 154 3.41 -8.57 7.92
N GLU A 155 2.66 -9.66 7.76
CA GLU A 155 2.64 -10.76 8.75
C GLU A 155 4.02 -11.39 8.96
N TYR A 156 4.76 -11.59 7.88
CA TYR A 156 6.12 -12.11 7.97
C TYR A 156 7.04 -11.17 8.74
N ILE A 157 6.98 -9.87 8.46
CA ILE A 157 7.76 -8.84 9.15
C ILE A 157 7.39 -8.83 10.65
N GLU A 158 6.10 -8.81 10.99
CA GLU A 158 5.64 -8.79 12.37
C GLU A 158 6.14 -10.00 13.18
N LYS A 159 6.12 -11.20 12.56
CA LYS A 159 6.58 -12.43 13.20
C LYS A 159 8.10 -12.53 13.37
N ASN A 160 8.88 -11.88 12.51
CA ASN A 160 10.34 -12.11 12.45
C ASN A 160 11.18 -10.92 12.91
N ARG A 161 10.64 -9.70 13.01
CA ARG A 161 11.38 -8.58 13.57
C ARG A 161 11.46 -8.72 15.10
N GLN A 162 12.67 -8.55 15.62
CA GLN A 162 12.88 -8.48 17.07
C GLN A 162 12.45 -7.10 17.56
N HIS A 163 11.64 -7.05 18.62
CA HIS A 163 11.22 -5.82 19.31
C HIS A 163 12.27 -5.39 20.33
#